data_d90886e34d8f9e1718bd7cea26758765
#
_entry.id   d90886e34d8f9e1718bd7cea26758765
#
_cell.length_a   1.000
_cell.length_b   1.000
_cell.length_c   1.000
_cell.angle_alpha   90.00
_cell.angle_beta   90.00
_cell.angle_gamma   90.00
#
_symmetry.space_group_name_H-M   'P 1'
#
loop_
_entity.id
_entity.type
_entity.pdbx_description
1 polymer ?
#
loop_
_entity_poly.entity_id
_entity_poly.type
_entity_poly.pdbx_seq_one_letter_code
_entity_poly.pdbx_strand_id
1 'polypeptide(L)'
;MKSLALVEEYCELTKTSLRFRRDVTQAEWTSVFRALRDIEGSVQFWIGDCLAYREQRWGMYDDMIEETGYEKGTLRYIKLVSEKIESARRRADLTFSHHIEVVKLPPAKQDEYLEKAAINNLTVKELRRLLRRDGVIYNSDSELPEGIFQLFYADPPWKYKTELGATLPENYYPTMEIEEICAMPI
;
A
#
# COMPACT_ATOMS: atom_id res chain seq x y z
N MET A 1 0.50 11.06 20.56
CA MET A 1 1.89 10.61 20.75
C MET A 1 2.20 10.11 22.16
N LYS A 2 1.27 9.32 22.72
CA LYS A 2 1.48 8.67 24.02
C LYS A 2 2.44 7.46 23.93
N SER A 3 2.53 6.84 22.73
CA SER A 3 3.28 5.60 22.54
C SER A 3 4.80 5.75 22.71
N LEU A 4 5.40 6.80 22.14
CA LEU A 4 6.85 7.02 22.26
C LEU A 4 7.23 7.37 23.71
N ALA A 5 6.50 8.29 24.35
CA ALA A 5 6.72 8.67 25.73
C ALA A 5 6.57 7.47 26.69
N LEU A 6 5.59 6.58 26.44
CA LEU A 6 5.42 5.35 27.20
C LEU A 6 6.65 4.43 27.07
N VAL A 7 7.16 4.24 25.85
CA VAL A 7 8.33 3.40 25.64
C VAL A 7 9.56 3.98 26.33
N GLU A 8 9.78 5.30 26.23
CA GLU A 8 10.90 6.00 26.87
C GLU A 8 10.83 5.97 28.41
N GLU A 9 9.63 5.95 28.97
CA GLU A 9 9.41 5.82 30.43
C GLU A 9 9.91 4.47 30.96
N TYR A 10 9.59 3.39 30.26
CA TYR A 10 9.90 2.03 30.71
C TYR A 10 11.23 1.48 30.19
N CYS A 11 11.72 2.02 29.08
CA CYS A 11 12.82 1.43 28.35
C CYS A 11 13.95 2.42 28.07
N GLU A 12 15.14 1.85 27.98
CA GLU A 12 16.31 2.47 27.36
C GLU A 12 16.45 1.93 25.94
N LEU A 13 16.51 2.83 24.97
CA LEU A 13 16.59 2.50 23.55
C LEU A 13 17.97 2.80 23.01
N THR A 14 18.52 1.86 22.24
CA THR A 14 19.67 2.10 21.38
C THR A 14 19.26 1.83 19.92
N LYS A 15 20.15 2.08 18.97
CA LYS A 15 19.87 1.76 17.55
C LYS A 15 19.52 0.29 17.31
N THR A 16 20.02 -0.62 18.16
CA THR A 16 19.94 -2.07 17.94
C THR A 16 19.35 -2.85 19.12
N SER A 17 18.98 -2.20 20.22
CA SER A 17 18.49 -2.90 21.40
C SER A 17 17.48 -2.06 22.20
N LEU A 18 16.63 -2.77 22.93
CA LEU A 18 15.73 -2.25 23.95
C LEU A 18 16.03 -2.95 25.27
N ARG A 19 16.17 -2.19 26.36
CA ARG A 19 16.34 -2.70 27.71
C ARG A 19 15.30 -2.08 28.63
N PHE A 20 14.60 -2.91 29.41
CA PHE A 20 13.74 -2.40 30.45
C PHE A 20 14.58 -1.79 31.58
N ARG A 21 14.21 -0.60 32.05
CA ARG A 21 14.91 0.12 33.15
C ARG A 21 14.70 -0.50 34.51
N ARG A 22 13.64 -1.29 34.66
CA ARG A 22 13.24 -2.03 35.85
C ARG A 22 12.45 -3.27 35.49
N ASP A 23 12.21 -4.13 36.47
CA ASP A 23 11.24 -5.21 36.31
C ASP A 23 9.86 -4.65 36.07
N VAL A 24 9.14 -5.22 35.10
CA VAL A 24 7.82 -4.79 34.67
C VAL A 24 6.81 -5.93 34.82
N THR A 25 5.58 -5.57 35.11
CA THR A 25 4.47 -6.52 35.09
C THR A 25 4.12 -6.93 33.68
N GLN A 26 3.38 -8.03 33.51
CA GLN A 26 2.90 -8.47 32.20
C GLN A 26 2.02 -7.42 31.52
N ALA A 27 1.21 -6.68 32.29
CA ALA A 27 0.37 -5.61 31.77
C ALA A 27 1.19 -4.43 31.23
N GLU A 28 2.23 -4.01 31.95
CA GLU A 28 3.16 -2.95 31.51
C GLU A 28 3.94 -3.41 30.28
N TRP A 29 4.45 -4.64 30.24
CA TRP A 29 5.10 -5.22 29.07
C TRP A 29 4.17 -5.19 27.85
N THR A 30 2.92 -5.63 28.01
CA THR A 30 1.92 -5.62 26.95
C THR A 30 1.68 -4.22 26.42
N SER A 31 1.64 -3.21 27.31
CA SER A 31 1.44 -1.81 26.94
C SER A 31 2.62 -1.27 26.15
N VAL A 32 3.86 -1.57 26.57
CA VAL A 32 5.08 -1.20 25.84
C VAL A 32 5.11 -1.89 24.47
N PHE A 33 4.78 -3.17 24.40
CA PHE A 33 4.78 -3.90 23.13
C PHE A 33 3.76 -3.35 22.13
N ARG A 34 2.56 -2.99 22.58
CA ARG A 34 1.55 -2.32 21.73
C ARG A 34 2.05 -0.97 21.25
N ALA A 35 2.65 -0.17 22.13
CA ALA A 35 3.21 1.12 21.75
C ALA A 35 4.32 1.00 20.68
N LEU A 36 5.17 -0.02 20.77
CA LEU A 36 6.19 -0.30 19.74
C LEU A 36 5.56 -0.67 18.39
N ARG A 37 4.52 -1.48 18.40
CA ARG A 37 3.77 -1.82 17.17
C ARG A 37 3.11 -0.59 16.53
N ASP A 38 2.54 0.29 17.34
CA ASP A 38 1.95 1.53 16.85
C ASP A 38 3.01 2.43 16.22
N ILE A 39 4.19 2.53 16.82
CA ILE A 39 5.33 3.28 16.28
C ILE A 39 5.79 2.67 14.95
N GLU A 40 5.98 1.35 14.90
CA GLU A 40 6.37 0.63 13.69
C GLU A 40 5.40 0.93 12.53
N GLY A 41 4.10 0.82 12.78
CA GLY A 41 3.06 1.10 11.79
C GLY A 41 3.02 2.56 11.33
N SER A 42 3.50 3.49 12.16
CA SER A 42 3.41 4.93 11.92
C SER A 42 4.66 5.51 11.23
N VAL A 43 5.82 4.88 11.39
CA VAL A 43 7.12 5.44 10.94
C VAL A 43 7.11 5.80 9.46
N GLN A 44 6.55 4.96 8.60
CA GLN A 44 6.51 5.22 7.16
C GLN A 44 5.65 6.45 6.81
N PHE A 45 4.53 6.67 7.51
CA PHE A 45 3.73 7.89 7.34
C PHE A 45 4.50 9.13 7.79
N TRP A 46 5.20 9.06 8.94
CA TRP A 46 5.97 10.19 9.45
C TRP A 46 7.14 10.56 8.53
N ILE A 47 7.84 9.57 7.98
CA ILE A 47 8.89 9.79 6.98
C ILE A 47 8.30 10.47 5.74
N GLY A 48 7.15 10.00 5.26
CA GLY A 48 6.47 10.59 4.11
C GLY A 48 6.06 12.04 4.33
N ASP A 49 5.50 12.35 5.49
CA ASP A 49 5.11 13.71 5.86
C ASP A 49 6.33 14.63 5.98
N CYS A 50 7.43 14.11 6.53
CA CYS A 50 8.71 14.83 6.61
C CYS A 50 9.27 15.14 5.22
N LEU A 51 9.21 14.18 4.29
CA LEU A 51 9.64 14.37 2.91
C LEU A 51 8.77 15.40 2.17
N ALA A 52 7.46 15.30 2.31
CA ALA A 52 6.52 16.25 1.71
C ALA A 52 6.72 17.66 2.24
N TYR A 53 6.91 17.82 3.55
CA TYR A 53 7.22 19.12 4.16
C TYR A 53 8.50 19.74 3.61
N ARG A 54 9.58 18.95 3.51
CA ARG A 54 10.87 19.44 2.99
C ARG A 54 10.74 19.93 1.55
N GLU A 55 10.07 19.16 0.68
CA GLU A 55 9.89 19.54 -0.72
C GLU A 55 9.12 20.84 -0.87
N GLN A 56 8.05 21.01 -0.12
CA GLN A 56 7.27 22.25 -0.11
C GLN A 56 8.09 23.45 0.35
N ARG A 57 9.02 23.24 1.30
CA ARG A 57 9.76 24.33 1.93
C ARG A 57 11.04 24.73 1.19
N TRP A 58 11.78 23.75 0.67
CA TRP A 58 13.13 24.01 0.12
C TRP A 58 13.30 23.51 -1.32
N GLY A 59 12.32 22.83 -1.91
CA GLY A 59 12.46 22.20 -3.22
C GLY A 59 13.52 21.08 -3.21
N MET A 60 13.75 20.46 -4.35
CA MET A 60 14.81 19.48 -4.63
C MET A 60 14.89 18.25 -3.73
N TYR A 61 14.93 17.11 -4.39
CA TYR A 61 14.72 15.78 -3.81
C TYR A 61 15.96 14.87 -3.88
N ASP A 62 16.87 15.13 -4.83
CA ASP A 62 17.91 14.16 -5.19
C ASP A 62 19.02 14.02 -4.13
N ASP A 63 19.31 15.07 -3.36
CA ASP A 63 20.35 15.06 -2.33
C ASP A 63 20.00 14.20 -1.09
N MET A 64 18.70 13.87 -0.93
CA MET A 64 18.24 13.12 0.25
C MET A 64 18.43 11.63 0.19
N ILE A 65 18.55 11.07 -1.01
CA ILE A 65 18.60 9.62 -1.19
C ILE A 65 19.84 9.05 -0.52
N GLU A 66 20.98 9.76 -0.65
CA GLU A 66 22.25 9.36 -0.04
C GLU A 66 22.22 9.44 1.49
N GLU A 67 21.56 10.48 2.05
CA GLU A 67 21.49 10.68 3.51
C GLU A 67 20.53 9.72 4.22
N THR A 68 19.44 9.31 3.56
CA THR A 68 18.39 8.50 4.21
C THR A 68 18.71 7.00 4.26
N GLY A 69 19.57 6.51 3.37
CA GLY A 69 19.87 5.09 3.23
C GLY A 69 18.71 4.26 2.66
N TYR A 70 17.62 4.91 2.17
CA TYR A 70 16.53 4.24 1.49
C TYR A 70 16.75 4.21 -0.02
N GLU A 71 16.27 3.16 -0.67
CA GLU A 71 16.19 3.12 -2.13
C GLU A 71 15.22 4.20 -2.67
N LYS A 72 15.58 4.81 -3.80
CA LYS A 72 14.78 5.85 -4.48
C LYS A 72 13.32 5.44 -4.70
N GLY A 73 13.10 4.19 -5.08
CA GLY A 73 11.75 3.64 -5.28
C GLY A 73 10.91 3.65 -4.00
N THR A 74 11.50 3.24 -2.89
CA THR A 74 10.83 3.21 -1.58
C THR A 74 10.44 4.61 -1.12
N LEU A 75 11.37 5.56 -1.17
CA LEU A 75 11.10 6.97 -0.80
C LEU A 75 10.00 7.59 -1.66
N ARG A 76 9.99 7.27 -2.96
CA ARG A 76 8.95 7.75 -3.88
C ARG A 76 7.55 7.28 -3.46
N TYR A 77 7.39 6.00 -3.09
CA TYR A 77 6.10 5.49 -2.62
C TYR A 77 5.70 6.07 -1.27
N ILE A 78 6.65 6.18 -0.34
CA ILE A 78 6.41 6.79 0.97
C ILE A 78 5.90 8.22 0.82
N LYS A 79 6.56 9.03 0.00
CA LYS A 79 6.16 10.40 -0.31
C LYS A 79 4.79 10.45 -1.00
N LEU A 80 4.58 9.60 -2.02
CA LEU A 80 3.35 9.56 -2.80
C LEU A 80 2.11 9.32 -1.92
N VAL A 81 2.20 8.45 -0.92
CA VAL A 81 1.10 8.22 0.04
C VAL A 81 0.80 9.50 0.81
N SER A 82 1.83 10.21 1.29
CA SER A 82 1.65 11.45 2.05
C SER A 82 1.06 12.59 1.22
N GLU A 83 1.38 12.64 -0.07
CA GLU A 83 0.85 13.65 -0.99
C GLU A 83 -0.59 13.36 -1.46
N LYS A 84 -0.92 12.09 -1.69
CA LYS A 84 -2.20 11.70 -2.28
C LYS A 84 -3.27 11.34 -1.27
N ILE A 85 -2.89 10.99 -0.05
CA ILE A 85 -3.82 10.63 1.02
C ILE A 85 -3.56 11.55 2.21
N GLU A 86 -4.41 12.56 2.35
CA GLU A 86 -4.36 13.50 3.47
C GLU A 86 -4.37 12.76 4.82
N SER A 87 -3.68 13.30 5.81
CA SER A 87 -3.55 12.66 7.12
C SER A 87 -4.89 12.32 7.79
N ALA A 88 -5.90 13.16 7.60
CA ALA A 88 -7.26 12.94 8.12
C ALA A 88 -7.99 11.75 7.46
N ARG A 89 -7.57 11.33 6.27
CA ARG A 89 -8.14 10.21 5.51
C ARG A 89 -7.39 8.91 5.71
N ARG A 90 -6.21 8.95 6.34
CA ARG A 90 -5.43 7.75 6.66
C ARG A 90 -6.08 7.00 7.80
N ARG A 91 -6.15 5.70 7.66
CA ARG A 91 -6.78 4.81 8.64
C ARG A 91 -5.73 4.18 9.54
N ALA A 92 -5.83 4.46 10.83
CA ALA A 92 -4.92 3.94 11.85
C ALA A 92 -5.07 2.41 12.10
N ASP A 93 -6.20 1.84 11.70
CA ASP A 93 -6.50 0.41 11.77
C ASP A 93 -5.93 -0.40 10.59
N LEU A 94 -5.34 0.28 9.60
CA LEU A 94 -4.71 -0.33 8.43
C LEU A 94 -3.21 -0.02 8.38
N THR A 95 -2.44 -0.92 7.77
CA THR A 95 -1.00 -0.70 7.59
C THR A 95 -0.72 0.29 6.45
N PHE A 96 0.49 0.85 6.43
CA PHE A 96 0.97 1.69 5.34
C PHE A 96 0.82 1.02 3.96
N SER A 97 1.07 -0.29 3.90
CA SER A 97 0.96 -1.05 2.65
C SER A 97 -0.45 -1.10 2.08
N HIS A 98 -1.51 -1.04 2.90
CA HIS A 98 -2.89 -0.91 2.39
C HIS A 98 -3.08 0.42 1.67
N HIS A 99 -2.50 1.51 2.21
CA HIS A 99 -2.59 2.84 1.59
C HIS A 99 -1.81 2.91 0.27
N ILE A 100 -0.68 2.17 0.14
CA ILE A 100 0.04 2.05 -1.13
C ILE A 100 -0.83 1.42 -2.22
N GLU A 101 -1.62 0.40 -1.90
CA GLU A 101 -2.46 -0.28 -2.91
C GLU A 101 -3.49 0.66 -3.54
N VAL A 102 -4.00 1.62 -2.78
CA VAL A 102 -5.05 2.55 -3.24
C VAL A 102 -4.53 3.93 -3.66
N VAL A 103 -3.25 4.24 -3.47
CA VAL A 103 -2.69 5.59 -3.62
C VAL A 103 -2.89 6.19 -5.01
N LYS A 104 -2.96 5.37 -6.04
CA LYS A 104 -3.16 5.79 -7.43
C LYS A 104 -4.63 6.02 -7.80
N LEU A 105 -5.56 5.65 -6.94
CA LEU A 105 -6.98 5.79 -7.19
C LEU A 105 -7.45 7.23 -6.93
N PRO A 106 -8.59 7.63 -7.51
CA PRO A 106 -9.28 8.86 -7.14
C PRO A 106 -9.62 8.87 -5.64
N PRO A 107 -9.66 10.04 -4.97
CA PRO A 107 -9.89 10.14 -3.52
C PRO A 107 -11.10 9.37 -3.01
N ALA A 108 -12.25 9.46 -3.70
CA ALA A 108 -13.46 8.73 -3.31
C ALA A 108 -13.28 7.20 -3.33
N LYS A 109 -12.51 6.70 -4.31
CA LYS A 109 -12.19 5.26 -4.39
C LYS A 109 -11.16 4.85 -3.35
N GLN A 110 -10.19 5.70 -3.03
CA GLN A 110 -9.27 5.45 -1.93
C GLN A 110 -10.05 5.21 -0.63
N ASP A 111 -10.96 6.11 -0.28
CA ASP A 111 -11.76 6.02 0.94
C ASP A 111 -12.65 4.77 0.93
N GLU A 112 -13.32 4.47 -0.16
CA GLU A 112 -14.17 3.29 -0.34
C GLU A 112 -13.40 1.98 -0.07
N TYR A 113 -12.22 1.83 -0.68
CA TYR A 113 -11.46 0.58 -0.56
C TYR A 113 -10.70 0.46 0.76
N LEU A 114 -10.25 1.56 1.34
CA LEU A 114 -9.69 1.54 2.70
C LEU A 114 -10.78 1.21 3.72
N GLU A 115 -11.99 1.73 3.56
CA GLU A 115 -13.12 1.37 4.43
C GLU A 115 -13.49 -0.10 4.30
N LYS A 116 -13.61 -0.63 3.06
CA LYS A 116 -13.84 -2.06 2.83
C LYS A 116 -12.77 -2.94 3.47
N ALA A 117 -11.50 -2.53 3.35
CA ALA A 117 -10.39 -3.25 3.94
C ALA A 117 -10.48 -3.30 5.47
N ALA A 118 -10.85 -2.19 6.11
CA ALA A 118 -10.98 -2.10 7.56
C ALA A 118 -12.19 -2.90 8.08
N ILE A 119 -13.36 -2.73 7.48
CA ILE A 119 -14.60 -3.43 7.91
C ILE A 119 -14.44 -4.95 7.78
N ASN A 120 -13.82 -5.42 6.71
CA ASN A 120 -13.66 -6.85 6.44
C ASN A 120 -12.33 -7.42 6.94
N ASN A 121 -11.51 -6.64 7.64
CA ASN A 121 -10.17 -7.02 8.13
C ASN A 121 -9.31 -7.65 7.02
N LEU A 122 -9.34 -7.07 5.81
CA LEU A 122 -8.61 -7.61 4.66
C LEU A 122 -7.10 -7.45 4.88
N THR A 123 -6.36 -8.46 4.50
CA THR A 123 -4.92 -8.33 4.32
C THR A 123 -4.59 -7.51 3.07
N VAL A 124 -3.38 -6.98 2.97
CA VAL A 124 -2.90 -6.27 1.76
C VAL A 124 -3.09 -7.10 0.48
N LYS A 125 -2.85 -8.41 0.58
CA LYS A 125 -3.02 -9.34 -0.54
C LYS A 125 -4.48 -9.48 -0.96
N GLU A 126 -5.41 -9.53 -0.02
CA GLU A 126 -6.84 -9.60 -0.28
C GLU A 126 -7.38 -8.28 -0.82
N LEU A 127 -6.93 -7.14 -0.29
CA LEU A 127 -7.28 -5.83 -0.85
C LEU A 127 -6.80 -5.72 -2.31
N ARG A 128 -5.57 -6.15 -2.61
CA ARG A 128 -5.05 -6.17 -3.99
C ARG A 128 -5.89 -7.05 -4.91
N ARG A 129 -6.33 -8.22 -4.44
CA ARG A 129 -7.23 -9.10 -5.21
C ARG A 129 -8.59 -8.44 -5.47
N LEU A 130 -9.14 -7.79 -4.44
CA LEU A 130 -10.40 -7.07 -4.56
C LEU A 130 -10.31 -5.96 -5.62
N LEU A 131 -9.27 -5.13 -5.56
CA LEU A 131 -9.02 -4.06 -6.53
C LEU A 131 -8.88 -4.58 -7.97
N ARG A 132 -8.21 -5.72 -8.14
CA ARG A 132 -8.07 -6.38 -9.44
C ARG A 132 -9.39 -6.92 -9.95
N ARG A 133 -10.12 -7.65 -9.09
CA ARG A 133 -11.43 -8.23 -9.44
C ARG A 133 -12.43 -7.15 -9.85
N ASP A 134 -12.40 -6.02 -9.18
CA ASP A 134 -13.30 -4.89 -9.45
C ASP A 134 -12.81 -4.02 -10.64
N GLY A 135 -11.75 -4.45 -11.35
CA GLY A 135 -11.19 -3.75 -12.52
C GLY A 135 -10.55 -2.40 -12.23
N VAL A 136 -10.35 -2.05 -10.97
CA VAL A 136 -9.92 -0.71 -10.56
C VAL A 136 -8.44 -0.46 -10.80
N ILE A 137 -7.61 -1.50 -10.78
CA ILE A 137 -6.15 -1.40 -10.99
C ILE A 137 -5.75 -1.60 -12.45
N TYR A 138 -6.55 -2.30 -13.21
CA TYR A 138 -6.33 -2.46 -14.64
C TYR A 138 -7.04 -1.32 -15.36
N ASN A 139 -6.28 -0.43 -15.97
CA ASN A 139 -6.81 0.44 -17.00
C ASN A 139 -7.24 -0.45 -18.18
N SER A 140 -8.50 -0.88 -18.16
CA SER A 140 -9.14 -1.45 -19.34
C SER A 140 -9.33 -0.41 -20.47
N ASP A 141 -9.00 0.85 -20.18
CA ASP A 141 -9.17 1.99 -21.06
C ASP A 141 -7.88 2.38 -21.81
N SER A 142 -6.89 1.50 -21.89
CA SER A 142 -5.86 1.68 -22.90
C SER A 142 -6.52 1.40 -24.24
N GLU A 143 -6.91 2.46 -24.93
CA GLU A 143 -7.31 2.40 -26.34
C GLU A 143 -6.27 1.57 -27.11
N LEU A 144 -6.75 0.63 -27.89
CA LEU A 144 -5.85 -0.12 -28.78
C LEU A 144 -5.14 0.88 -29.69
N PRO A 145 -3.83 0.72 -29.94
CA PRO A 145 -3.12 1.64 -30.80
C PRO A 145 -3.77 1.67 -32.19
N GLU A 146 -4.11 2.87 -32.65
CA GLU A 146 -4.64 3.06 -34.00
C GLU A 146 -3.55 2.84 -35.03
N GLY A 147 -3.84 2.12 -36.10
CA GLY A 147 -2.90 1.91 -37.18
C GLY A 147 -3.11 0.58 -37.92
N ILE A 148 -2.34 0.40 -39.02
CA ILE A 148 -2.28 -0.86 -39.76
C ILE A 148 -1.02 -1.60 -39.31
N PHE A 149 -1.20 -2.76 -38.67
CA PHE A 149 -0.11 -3.58 -38.16
C PHE A 149 0.08 -4.83 -39.02
N GLN A 150 1.31 -5.15 -39.41
CA GLN A 150 1.63 -6.37 -40.16
C GLN A 150 1.67 -7.62 -39.28
N LEU A 151 1.84 -7.45 -37.96
CA LEU A 151 1.86 -8.53 -36.99
C LEU A 151 1.11 -8.08 -35.75
N PHE A 152 0.15 -8.89 -35.30
CA PHE A 152 -0.57 -8.70 -34.05
C PHE A 152 -0.28 -9.91 -33.16
N TYR A 153 0.33 -9.64 -31.99
CA TYR A 153 0.55 -10.64 -30.94
C TYR A 153 -0.33 -10.28 -29.74
N ALA A 154 -1.31 -11.13 -29.47
CA ALA A 154 -2.24 -10.96 -28.35
C ALA A 154 -2.21 -12.18 -27.44
N ASP A 155 -2.18 -11.93 -26.15
CA ASP A 155 -2.40 -12.92 -25.10
C ASP A 155 -3.66 -12.49 -24.29
N PRO A 156 -4.86 -12.84 -24.78
CA PRO A 156 -6.09 -12.43 -24.15
C PRO A 156 -6.24 -13.06 -22.75
N PRO A 157 -6.92 -12.38 -21.82
CA PRO A 157 -7.12 -12.88 -20.48
C PRO A 157 -8.19 -13.98 -20.46
N TRP A 158 -7.82 -15.17 -20.90
CA TRP A 158 -8.71 -16.32 -20.97
C TRP A 158 -9.32 -16.69 -19.64
N LYS A 159 -10.60 -17.01 -19.62
CA LYS A 159 -11.27 -17.69 -18.52
C LYS A 159 -11.07 -19.20 -18.63
N TYR A 160 -10.41 -19.78 -17.65
CA TYR A 160 -10.15 -21.21 -17.61
C TYR A 160 -11.23 -21.93 -16.79
N LYS A 161 -11.85 -22.93 -17.38
CA LYS A 161 -12.73 -23.86 -16.67
C LYS A 161 -11.89 -24.93 -15.97
N THR A 162 -11.29 -24.61 -14.82
CA THR A 162 -10.53 -25.57 -14.02
C THR A 162 -11.06 -25.62 -12.59
N GLU A 163 -11.04 -26.81 -11.98
CA GLU A 163 -11.48 -27.02 -10.60
C GLU A 163 -10.42 -26.62 -9.54
N LEU A 164 -9.28 -26.07 -9.96
CA LEU A 164 -8.15 -25.70 -9.12
C LEU A 164 -8.34 -24.28 -8.52
N GLY A 165 -9.22 -24.15 -7.53
CA GLY A 165 -9.73 -22.89 -7.00
C GLY A 165 -8.73 -21.81 -6.59
N ALA A 166 -7.52 -22.14 -6.13
CA ALA A 166 -6.57 -21.13 -5.61
C ALA A 166 -5.68 -20.49 -6.67
N THR A 167 -5.56 -21.09 -7.85
CA THR A 167 -4.66 -20.67 -8.93
C THR A 167 -5.37 -20.14 -10.16
N LEU A 168 -6.68 -19.93 -10.08
CA LEU A 168 -7.46 -19.41 -11.20
C LEU A 168 -7.03 -17.98 -11.55
N PRO A 169 -6.85 -17.65 -12.84
CA PRO A 169 -6.50 -16.31 -13.31
C PRO A 169 -7.46 -15.23 -12.80
N GLU A 170 -8.74 -15.55 -12.61
CA GLU A 170 -9.77 -14.65 -12.07
C GLU A 170 -9.45 -14.13 -10.67
N ASN A 171 -8.60 -14.83 -9.93
CA ASN A 171 -8.11 -14.37 -8.63
C ASN A 171 -7.04 -13.26 -8.74
N TYR A 172 -6.50 -13.04 -9.95
CA TYR A 172 -5.37 -12.13 -10.18
C TYR A 172 -5.68 -10.99 -11.13
N TYR A 173 -6.54 -11.20 -12.12
CA TYR A 173 -6.95 -10.20 -13.11
C TYR A 173 -8.35 -10.53 -13.67
N PRO A 174 -9.08 -9.54 -14.22
CA PRO A 174 -10.33 -9.80 -14.95
C PRO A 174 -10.06 -10.74 -16.12
N THR A 175 -10.90 -11.74 -16.28
CA THR A 175 -10.87 -12.67 -17.41
C THR A 175 -12.05 -12.43 -18.32
N MET A 176 -11.94 -12.85 -19.57
CA MET A 176 -12.97 -12.72 -20.61
C MET A 176 -13.45 -14.10 -21.06
N GLU A 177 -14.74 -14.23 -21.35
CA GLU A 177 -15.27 -15.39 -22.03
C GLU A 177 -14.80 -15.40 -23.50
N ILE A 178 -14.76 -16.59 -24.12
CA ILE A 178 -14.28 -16.74 -25.49
C ILE A 178 -15.10 -15.87 -26.46
N GLU A 179 -16.41 -15.79 -26.24
CA GLU A 179 -17.33 -14.98 -27.04
C GLU A 179 -16.99 -13.48 -26.97
N GLU A 180 -16.60 -12.99 -25.78
CA GLU A 180 -16.18 -11.60 -25.60
C GLU A 180 -14.87 -11.30 -26.31
N ILE A 181 -13.91 -12.25 -26.25
CA ILE A 181 -12.63 -12.13 -26.94
C ILE A 181 -12.83 -12.13 -28.47
N CYS A 182 -13.71 -12.99 -28.99
CA CYS A 182 -14.03 -13.03 -30.41
C CYS A 182 -14.78 -11.80 -30.93
N ALA A 183 -15.43 -11.06 -30.04
CA ALA A 183 -16.17 -9.84 -30.38
C ALA A 183 -15.29 -8.58 -30.32
N MET A 184 -14.02 -8.68 -29.90
CA MET A 184 -13.13 -7.52 -29.87
C MET A 184 -12.84 -7.02 -31.28
N PRO A 185 -12.88 -5.70 -31.51
CA PRO A 185 -12.45 -5.13 -32.78
C PRO A 185 -10.93 -5.31 -32.94
N ILE A 186 -10.53 -6.06 -33.97
CA ILE A 186 -9.12 -6.26 -34.33
C ILE A 186 -8.84 -5.46 -35.59
#